data_2f295a3a9fee24c39df3de5172e2ac2e
#
_entry.id   2f295a3a9fee24c39df3de5172e2ac2e
#
_cell.length_a   1.000
_cell.length_b   1.000
_cell.length_c   1.000
_cell.angle_alpha   90.00
_cell.angle_beta   90.00
_cell.angle_gamma   90.00
#
_symmetry.space_group_name_H-M   'P 1'
#
loop_
_entity.id
_entity.type
_entity.pdbx_description
1 polymer ?
#
loop_
_entity_poly.entity_id
_entity_poly.type
_entity_poly.pdbx_seq_one_letter_code
_entity_poly.pdbx_strand_id
1 'polypeptide(L)'
;MASTTRKVRVFRYDPTVGGDGDFQTYTLDFPSESAATMLDVLLRIQREQDPSIAFRFACRVAMCGSCGMVINGRERLACKTNVADIPPGEEITLRPMNHFPVIKDLVVDMEPLFNKMRQTLSFFEPKEQLTEPARIPPDAPEREEIRIATDCIACGCCVSSCTMVDHHPDYAGPAALTRAYALIADSRDGLFEERLARALPSCHECRTEMNCTMVCPKGISPTRAIKYIQRVALTTNGVEPKERTLVAAAQAAATTEAATPHADGETAPAWSLPEIDRATFLKGAGVAVLGAAIALTIGGIAATTTIGPAESAQQENWVPVAKLADLPPGQIATVLLNYDVKSGIYSQAKSTPVMVSRLGSELICYKTACPHLGCTVHWDGRADQFRCACHGGTFDQTGNVVAGPPPHGLDRYQHKIDGDQLLVLL
;
A
#
# COMPACT_ATOMS: atom_id res chain seq x y z
N MET A 1 9.41 -34.99 16.10
CA MET A 1 8.74 -33.84 15.44
C MET A 1 8.55 -34.22 13.99
N ALA A 2 7.38 -34.06 13.43
CA ALA A 2 7.15 -34.35 12.02
C ALA A 2 7.96 -33.36 11.17
N SER A 3 8.73 -33.87 10.21
CA SER A 3 9.48 -33.07 9.25
C SER A 3 8.76 -33.10 7.91
N THR A 4 8.68 -31.95 7.25
CA THR A 4 8.11 -31.81 5.91
C THR A 4 9.24 -31.55 4.93
N THR A 5 9.44 -32.45 3.99
CA THR A 5 10.39 -32.27 2.89
C THR A 5 9.81 -31.31 1.85
N ARG A 6 10.56 -30.29 1.47
CA ARG A 6 10.20 -29.31 0.42
C ARG A 6 11.19 -29.37 -0.73
N LYS A 7 10.66 -29.38 -1.94
CA LYS A 7 11.43 -29.16 -3.17
C LYS A 7 11.46 -27.66 -3.47
N VAL A 8 12.67 -27.15 -3.72
CA VAL A 8 12.91 -25.74 -4.02
C VAL A 8 13.63 -25.63 -5.35
N ARG A 9 12.97 -25.07 -6.35
CA ARG A 9 13.54 -24.77 -7.66
C ARG A 9 14.04 -23.35 -7.66
N VAL A 10 15.33 -23.17 -7.88
CA VAL A 10 15.97 -21.87 -7.95
C VAL A 10 16.49 -21.63 -9.36
N PHE A 11 16.15 -20.50 -9.94
CA PHE A 11 16.71 -20.08 -11.22
C PHE A 11 18.22 -19.82 -11.05
N ARG A 12 19.00 -20.41 -11.96
CA ARG A 12 20.47 -20.32 -12.00
C ARG A 12 20.90 -19.71 -13.33
N TYR A 13 21.74 -18.71 -13.24
CA TYR A 13 22.37 -18.07 -14.37
C TYR A 13 23.77 -17.60 -14.00
N ASP A 14 24.77 -17.97 -14.79
CA ASP A 14 26.13 -17.49 -14.62
C ASP A 14 26.58 -16.78 -15.91
N PRO A 15 26.88 -15.47 -15.85
CA PRO A 15 27.25 -14.69 -17.03
C PRO A 15 28.57 -15.16 -17.66
N THR A 16 29.42 -15.88 -16.92
CA THR A 16 30.69 -16.44 -17.44
C THR A 16 30.48 -17.66 -18.32
N VAL A 17 29.38 -18.38 -18.10
CA VAL A 17 29.02 -19.58 -18.88
C VAL A 17 28.14 -19.21 -20.06
N GLY A 18 27.33 -18.14 -19.91
CA GLY A 18 26.35 -17.70 -20.92
C GLY A 18 25.10 -18.59 -20.94
N GLY A 19 24.24 -18.40 -21.96
CA GLY A 19 22.96 -19.08 -22.12
C GLY A 19 21.80 -18.35 -21.42
N ASP A 20 20.61 -18.97 -21.44
CA ASP A 20 19.37 -18.34 -20.92
C ASP A 20 19.13 -18.63 -19.43
N GLY A 21 20.01 -19.39 -18.79
CA GLY A 21 19.81 -19.89 -17.42
C GLY A 21 18.83 -21.06 -17.37
N ASP A 22 18.81 -21.76 -16.25
CA ASP A 22 17.92 -22.92 -16.03
C ASP A 22 17.57 -23.05 -14.53
N PHE A 23 16.64 -23.93 -14.21
CA PHE A 23 16.24 -24.20 -12.84
C PHE A 23 17.00 -25.38 -12.25
N GLN A 24 17.61 -25.16 -11.08
CA GLN A 24 18.19 -26.21 -10.26
C GLN A 24 17.27 -26.51 -9.08
N THR A 25 17.05 -27.81 -8.81
CA THR A 25 16.19 -28.28 -7.72
C THR A 25 17.01 -28.70 -6.51
N TYR A 26 16.63 -28.15 -5.35
CA TYR A 26 17.18 -28.49 -4.05
C TYR A 26 16.09 -29.13 -3.18
N THR A 27 16.48 -29.98 -2.24
CA THR A 27 15.55 -30.62 -1.30
C THR A 27 15.96 -30.27 0.11
N LEU A 28 15.01 -29.78 0.90
CA LEU A 28 15.23 -29.35 2.27
C LEU A 28 14.14 -29.90 3.18
N ASP A 29 14.54 -30.33 4.37
CA ASP A 29 13.62 -30.75 5.42
C ASP A 29 13.38 -29.61 6.40
N PHE A 30 12.11 -29.32 6.66
CA PHE A 30 11.69 -28.33 7.63
C PHE A 30 10.84 -28.99 8.72
N PRO A 31 11.01 -28.60 10.00
CA PRO A 31 10.04 -28.93 11.02
C PRO A 31 8.65 -28.45 10.60
N SER A 32 7.59 -29.21 10.85
CA SER A 32 6.22 -28.88 10.41
C SER A 32 5.70 -27.53 10.91
N GLU A 33 6.26 -26.99 11.99
CA GLU A 33 5.93 -25.71 12.60
C GLU A 33 7.02 -24.63 12.37
N SER A 34 7.84 -24.81 11.34
CA SER A 34 8.96 -23.90 11.09
C SER A 34 8.45 -22.52 10.63
N ALA A 35 8.85 -21.49 11.35
CA ALA A 35 8.71 -20.08 10.94
C ALA A 35 9.78 -19.64 9.93
N ALA A 36 10.44 -20.58 9.23
CA ALA A 36 11.48 -20.27 8.26
C ALA A 36 10.95 -19.43 7.11
N THR A 37 11.71 -18.41 6.77
CA THR A 37 11.43 -17.53 5.61
C THR A 37 12.11 -18.10 4.34
N MET A 38 11.72 -17.60 3.18
CA MET A 38 12.39 -17.92 1.92
C MET A 38 13.87 -17.50 1.93
N LEU A 39 14.21 -16.47 2.70
CA LEU A 39 15.59 -16.09 2.90
C LEU A 39 16.37 -17.18 3.69
N ASP A 40 15.75 -17.77 4.70
CA ASP A 40 16.37 -18.88 5.45
C ASP A 40 16.54 -20.11 4.58
N VAL A 41 15.59 -20.38 3.67
CA VAL A 41 15.69 -21.43 2.64
C VAL A 41 16.94 -21.21 1.79
N LEU A 42 17.12 -20.02 1.23
CA LEU A 42 18.28 -19.67 0.38
C LEU A 42 19.60 -19.76 1.16
N LEU A 43 19.62 -19.27 2.39
CA LEU A 43 20.80 -19.35 3.25
C LEU A 43 21.18 -20.80 3.60
N ARG A 44 20.18 -21.68 3.78
CA ARG A 44 20.43 -23.11 4.00
C ARG A 44 20.96 -23.77 2.74
N ILE A 45 20.35 -23.54 1.58
CA ILE A 45 20.86 -24.06 0.30
C ILE A 45 22.32 -23.65 0.11
N GLN A 46 22.63 -22.36 0.31
CA GLN A 46 23.97 -21.81 0.14
C GLN A 46 25.01 -22.47 1.07
N ARG A 47 24.62 -22.76 2.32
CA ARG A 47 25.53 -23.35 3.31
C ARG A 47 25.68 -24.85 3.19
N GLU A 48 24.58 -25.55 2.87
CA GLU A 48 24.50 -27.01 3.00
C GLU A 48 24.67 -27.74 1.66
N GLN A 49 24.29 -27.10 0.53
CA GLN A 49 24.22 -27.80 -0.76
C GLN A 49 24.98 -27.09 -1.89
N ASP A 50 24.87 -25.75 -2.01
CA ASP A 50 25.44 -25.02 -3.14
C ASP A 50 25.92 -23.62 -2.76
N PRO A 51 27.18 -23.44 -2.43
CA PRO A 51 27.76 -22.16 -2.02
C PRO A 51 27.83 -21.13 -3.16
N SER A 52 27.60 -21.54 -4.43
CA SER A 52 27.70 -20.66 -5.60
C SER A 52 26.47 -19.82 -5.86
N ILE A 53 25.34 -20.13 -5.17
CA ILE A 53 24.07 -19.44 -5.38
C ILE A 53 24.15 -17.96 -5.00
N ALA A 54 23.74 -17.08 -5.91
CA ALA A 54 23.79 -15.64 -5.72
C ALA A 54 22.39 -15.03 -5.45
N PHE A 55 22.27 -14.32 -4.35
CA PHE A 55 21.08 -13.54 -3.97
C PHE A 55 21.47 -12.38 -3.07
N ARG A 56 20.58 -11.37 -2.99
CA ARG A 56 20.80 -10.18 -2.15
C ARG A 56 19.93 -10.21 -0.90
N PHE A 57 20.49 -9.79 0.21
CA PHE A 57 19.75 -9.49 1.44
C PHE A 57 20.57 -8.55 2.33
N ALA A 58 19.88 -7.86 3.26
CA ALA A 58 20.54 -7.04 4.27
C ALA A 58 19.76 -7.03 5.59
N CYS A 59 18.64 -6.31 5.68
CA CYS A 59 17.95 -6.04 6.96
C CYS A 59 17.23 -7.24 7.59
N ARG A 60 16.79 -8.23 6.80
CA ARG A 60 16.00 -9.42 7.21
C ARG A 60 14.63 -9.13 7.82
N VAL A 61 14.17 -7.86 7.80
CA VAL A 61 12.93 -7.38 8.46
C VAL A 61 12.07 -6.55 7.51
N ALA A 62 12.11 -6.81 6.21
CA ALA A 62 11.31 -6.15 5.16
C ALA A 62 11.46 -4.61 5.10
N MET A 63 12.63 -4.06 5.45
CA MET A 63 12.90 -2.62 5.46
C MET A 63 13.76 -2.13 4.30
N CYS A 64 14.72 -2.95 3.81
CA CYS A 64 15.69 -2.48 2.80
C CYS A 64 15.33 -2.81 1.35
N GLY A 65 14.38 -3.73 1.11
CA GLY A 65 13.98 -4.13 -0.24
C GLY A 65 14.95 -5.07 -0.99
N SER A 66 16.19 -5.28 -0.50
CA SER A 66 17.27 -5.97 -1.23
C SER A 66 16.95 -7.42 -1.62
N CYS A 67 16.09 -8.11 -0.86
CA CYS A 67 15.74 -9.51 -1.09
C CYS A 67 14.46 -9.69 -1.93
N GLY A 68 14.12 -8.71 -2.76
CA GLY A 68 13.01 -8.80 -3.70
C GLY A 68 13.28 -9.85 -4.78
N MET A 69 12.32 -10.74 -5.02
CA MET A 69 12.38 -11.78 -6.05
C MET A 69 10.98 -12.29 -6.37
N VAL A 70 10.85 -13.13 -7.39
CA VAL A 70 9.61 -13.81 -7.73
C VAL A 70 9.56 -15.16 -7.02
N ILE A 71 8.57 -15.35 -6.15
CA ILE A 71 8.33 -16.58 -5.38
C ILE A 71 6.99 -17.15 -5.82
N ASN A 72 7.00 -18.34 -6.41
CA ASN A 72 5.81 -18.99 -6.97
C ASN A 72 4.98 -18.04 -7.85
N GLY A 73 5.66 -17.37 -8.80
CA GLY A 73 5.03 -16.48 -9.77
C GLY A 73 4.57 -15.12 -9.23
N ARG A 74 4.91 -14.79 -7.98
CA ARG A 74 4.53 -13.52 -7.36
C ARG A 74 5.75 -12.81 -6.76
N GLU A 75 5.87 -11.52 -7.02
CA GLU A 75 6.91 -10.68 -6.44
C GLU A 75 6.73 -10.51 -4.94
N ARG A 76 7.76 -10.87 -4.19
CA ARG A 76 7.77 -10.81 -2.72
C ARG A 76 9.17 -10.52 -2.20
N LEU A 77 9.25 -10.14 -0.92
CA LEU A 77 10.52 -10.09 -0.20
C LEU A 77 10.81 -11.45 0.45
N ALA A 78 11.93 -12.07 0.13
CA ALA A 78 12.29 -13.37 0.68
C ALA A 78 12.34 -13.39 2.21
N CYS A 79 12.78 -12.31 2.86
CA CYS A 79 12.83 -12.21 4.31
C CYS A 79 11.45 -12.02 5.00
N LYS A 80 10.37 -11.81 4.23
CA LYS A 80 9.01 -11.63 4.75
C LYS A 80 8.09 -12.80 4.38
N THR A 81 8.46 -13.62 3.40
CA THR A 81 7.64 -14.73 2.92
C THR A 81 8.01 -16.00 3.66
N ASN A 82 7.10 -16.58 4.41
CA ASN A 82 7.32 -17.81 5.14
C ASN A 82 7.15 -19.05 4.25
N VAL A 83 7.86 -20.13 4.58
CA VAL A 83 7.67 -21.44 3.94
C VAL A 83 6.24 -21.95 4.14
N ALA A 84 5.64 -21.63 5.29
CA ALA A 84 4.27 -21.99 5.62
C ALA A 84 3.22 -21.28 4.76
N ASP A 85 3.56 -20.15 4.12
CA ASP A 85 2.66 -19.42 3.21
C ASP A 85 2.44 -20.17 1.87
N ILE A 86 3.25 -21.23 1.63
CA ILE A 86 3.13 -22.09 0.45
C ILE A 86 2.55 -23.43 0.90
N PRO A 87 1.45 -23.90 0.28
CA PRO A 87 0.79 -25.14 0.65
C PRO A 87 1.73 -26.33 0.76
N PRO A 88 1.53 -27.24 1.72
CA PRO A 88 2.29 -28.49 1.82
C PRO A 88 2.18 -29.30 0.52
N GLY A 89 3.33 -29.80 0.03
CA GLY A 89 3.39 -30.58 -1.21
C GLY A 89 3.56 -29.73 -2.49
N GLU A 90 3.32 -28.44 -2.43
CA GLU A 90 3.61 -27.53 -3.54
C GLU A 90 5.13 -27.25 -3.62
N GLU A 91 5.66 -27.25 -4.82
CA GLU A 91 7.06 -26.93 -5.08
C GLU A 91 7.29 -25.42 -4.93
N ILE A 92 8.40 -25.04 -4.29
CA ILE A 92 8.79 -23.64 -4.14
C ILE A 92 9.64 -23.25 -5.35
N THR A 93 9.21 -22.25 -6.10
CA THR A 93 9.96 -21.73 -7.26
C THR A 93 10.47 -20.32 -6.97
N LEU A 94 11.78 -20.12 -7.09
CA LEU A 94 12.45 -18.84 -6.87
C LEU A 94 13.07 -18.35 -8.20
N ARG A 95 12.72 -17.14 -8.63
CA ARG A 95 13.22 -16.50 -9.84
C ARG A 95 13.70 -15.08 -9.56
N PRO A 96 14.62 -14.52 -10.38
CA PRO A 96 14.91 -13.09 -10.36
C PRO A 96 13.66 -12.27 -10.69
N MET A 97 13.65 -11.00 -10.31
CA MET A 97 12.60 -10.06 -10.69
C MET A 97 12.55 -9.89 -12.21
N ASN A 98 11.34 -9.82 -12.77
CA ASN A 98 11.12 -9.55 -14.19
C ASN A 98 11.48 -8.10 -14.55
N HIS A 99 11.71 -7.82 -15.83
CA HIS A 99 12.00 -6.49 -16.38
C HIS A 99 13.30 -5.85 -15.86
N PHE A 100 14.16 -6.65 -15.21
CA PHE A 100 15.50 -6.23 -14.80
C PHE A 100 16.55 -7.16 -15.42
N PRO A 101 17.68 -6.64 -15.91
CA PRO A 101 18.78 -7.47 -16.36
C PRO A 101 19.30 -8.38 -15.23
N VAL A 102 19.44 -9.66 -15.51
CA VAL A 102 19.96 -10.62 -14.54
C VAL A 102 21.49 -10.53 -14.53
N ILE A 103 22.07 -10.29 -13.35
CA ILE A 103 23.53 -10.28 -13.15
C ILE A 103 24.02 -11.70 -12.89
N LYS A 104 23.41 -12.37 -11.92
CA LYS A 104 23.69 -13.78 -11.58
C LYS A 104 22.55 -14.36 -10.76
N ASP A 105 22.05 -15.53 -11.13
CA ASP A 105 20.99 -16.27 -10.43
C ASP A 105 19.76 -15.37 -10.09
N LEU A 106 19.58 -15.05 -8.81
CA LEU A 106 18.49 -14.19 -8.31
C LEU A 106 18.87 -12.71 -8.19
N VAL A 107 20.10 -12.35 -8.57
CA VAL A 107 20.60 -10.98 -8.50
C VAL A 107 20.34 -10.26 -9.81
N VAL A 108 19.62 -9.15 -9.74
CA VAL A 108 19.30 -8.31 -10.89
C VAL A 108 19.98 -6.93 -10.80
N ASP A 109 20.16 -6.30 -11.95
CA ASP A 109 20.60 -4.92 -12.04
C ASP A 109 19.43 -3.97 -11.75
N MET A 110 19.56 -3.16 -10.69
CA MET A 110 18.55 -2.19 -10.28
C MET A 110 18.73 -0.80 -10.92
N GLU A 111 19.79 -0.59 -11.70
CA GLU A 111 20.10 0.70 -12.32
C GLU A 111 18.95 1.22 -13.20
N PRO A 112 18.25 0.39 -13.99
CA PRO A 112 17.07 0.84 -14.75
C PRO A 112 15.99 1.49 -13.88
N LEU A 113 15.70 0.94 -12.69
CA LEU A 113 14.75 1.53 -11.74
C LEU A 113 15.22 2.90 -11.25
N PHE A 114 16.49 2.98 -10.82
CA PHE A 114 17.02 4.23 -10.27
C PHE A 114 17.15 5.30 -11.35
N ASN A 115 17.44 4.95 -12.61
CA ASN A 115 17.43 5.86 -13.74
C ASN A 115 16.04 6.46 -13.98
N LYS A 116 15.00 5.64 -13.97
CA LYS A 116 13.61 6.11 -14.07
C LYS A 116 13.22 7.02 -12.90
N MET A 117 13.67 6.73 -11.69
CA MET A 117 13.48 7.59 -10.53
C MET A 117 14.22 8.93 -10.68
N ARG A 118 15.44 8.94 -11.19
CA ARG A 118 16.19 10.19 -11.48
C ARG A 118 15.48 11.05 -12.54
N GLN A 119 14.97 10.42 -13.60
CA GLN A 119 14.21 11.09 -14.66
C GLN A 119 12.96 11.80 -14.15
N THR A 120 12.29 11.24 -13.14
CA THR A 120 11.11 11.84 -12.51
C THR A 120 11.45 12.72 -11.30
N LEU A 121 12.72 13.10 -11.11
CA LEU A 121 13.19 13.96 -10.04
C LEU A 121 12.81 13.44 -8.65
N SER A 122 13.13 12.18 -8.33
CA SER A 122 12.73 11.52 -7.09
C SER A 122 13.51 11.96 -5.84
N PHE A 123 13.97 13.20 -5.80
CA PHE A 123 14.61 13.84 -4.64
C PHE A 123 13.79 15.05 -4.20
N PHE A 124 13.82 15.38 -2.94
CA PHE A 124 13.15 16.55 -2.38
C PHE A 124 14.00 17.81 -2.62
N GLU A 125 13.37 18.87 -3.11
CA GLU A 125 13.96 20.19 -3.22
C GLU A 125 13.12 21.19 -2.43
N PRO A 126 13.65 21.84 -1.40
CA PRO A 126 12.84 22.75 -0.58
C PRO A 126 12.39 23.97 -1.38
N LYS A 127 11.11 24.35 -1.23
CA LYS A 127 10.54 25.57 -1.85
C LYS A 127 11.22 26.83 -1.35
N GLU A 128 11.58 26.84 -0.08
CA GLU A 128 12.26 27.94 0.59
C GLU A 128 13.40 27.40 1.44
N GLN A 129 14.50 28.16 1.52
CA GLN A 129 15.56 27.85 2.46
C GLN A 129 15.14 28.36 3.84
N LEU A 130 14.71 27.44 4.68
CA LEU A 130 14.28 27.74 6.04
C LEU A 130 15.44 27.49 7.02
N THR A 131 15.52 28.34 8.04
CA THR A 131 16.45 28.16 9.17
C THR A 131 16.03 27.00 10.07
N GLU A 132 14.72 26.68 10.09
CA GLU A 132 14.16 25.53 10.80
C GLU A 132 13.45 24.58 9.83
N PRO A 133 13.42 23.25 10.13
CA PRO A 133 12.73 22.29 9.28
C PRO A 133 11.25 22.60 9.14
N ALA A 134 10.76 22.70 7.90
CA ALA A 134 9.34 22.82 7.62
C ALA A 134 8.62 21.52 8.04
N ARG A 135 7.57 21.65 8.86
CA ARG A 135 6.79 20.51 9.38
C ARG A 135 5.39 20.53 8.80
N ILE A 136 4.91 19.37 8.40
CA ILE A 136 3.48 19.14 8.15
C ILE A 136 2.90 18.53 9.42
N PRO A 137 1.88 19.14 10.05
CA PRO A 137 1.23 18.58 11.23
C PRO A 137 0.75 17.13 10.98
N PRO A 138 0.79 16.24 11.99
CA PRO A 138 0.38 14.84 11.82
C PRO A 138 -1.08 14.65 11.38
N ASP A 139 -1.94 15.57 11.76
CA ASP A 139 -3.39 15.62 11.48
C ASP A 139 -3.74 16.38 10.20
N ALA A 140 -2.77 16.97 9.52
CA ALA A 140 -3.00 17.67 8.26
C ALA A 140 -3.43 16.69 7.16
N PRO A 141 -4.48 17.01 6.36
CA PRO A 141 -4.91 16.16 5.23
C PRO A 141 -3.78 15.86 4.23
N GLU A 142 -2.90 16.81 4.00
CA GLU A 142 -1.70 16.66 3.16
C GLU A 142 -0.77 15.58 3.71
N ARG A 143 -0.58 15.52 5.04
CA ARG A 143 0.25 14.50 5.69
C ARG A 143 -0.29 13.10 5.44
N GLU A 144 -1.59 12.91 5.53
CA GLU A 144 -2.23 11.62 5.24
C GLU A 144 -2.09 11.24 3.76
N GLU A 145 -2.21 12.23 2.85
CA GLU A 145 -2.07 11.99 1.42
C GLU A 145 -0.68 11.44 1.04
N ILE A 146 0.39 12.02 1.59
CA ILE A 146 1.78 11.64 1.24
C ILE A 146 2.34 10.50 2.10
N ARG A 147 1.80 10.28 3.31
CA ARG A 147 2.35 9.40 4.34
C ARG A 147 2.70 8.01 3.82
N ILE A 148 1.74 7.35 3.18
CA ILE A 148 1.92 5.96 2.71
C ILE A 148 2.96 5.90 1.60
N ALA A 149 2.97 6.87 0.68
CA ALA A 149 3.89 6.87 -0.45
C ALA A 149 5.35 7.10 -0.05
N THR A 150 5.58 7.83 1.06
CA THR A 150 6.94 8.05 1.61
C THR A 150 7.58 6.78 2.17
N ASP A 151 6.79 5.75 2.48
CA ASP A 151 7.28 4.44 2.97
C ASP A 151 7.90 3.56 1.86
N CYS A 152 7.99 4.06 0.63
CA CYS A 152 8.56 3.32 -0.49
C CYS A 152 10.05 3.00 -0.25
N ILE A 153 10.38 1.71 -0.25
CA ILE A 153 11.74 1.17 -0.04
C ILE A 153 12.47 0.86 -1.34
N ALA A 154 11.96 1.28 -2.49
CA ALA A 154 12.54 1.07 -3.82
C ALA A 154 12.92 -0.40 -4.12
N CYS A 155 12.14 -1.36 -3.62
CA CYS A 155 12.44 -2.79 -3.75
C CYS A 155 12.28 -3.36 -5.17
N GLY A 156 11.62 -2.65 -6.09
CA GLY A 156 11.40 -3.08 -7.48
C GLY A 156 10.24 -4.04 -7.70
N CYS A 157 9.61 -4.63 -6.67
CA CYS A 157 8.52 -5.61 -6.83
C CYS A 157 7.36 -5.09 -7.71
N CYS A 158 6.96 -3.82 -7.53
CA CYS A 158 5.90 -3.21 -8.33
C CYS A 158 6.28 -2.99 -9.81
N VAL A 159 7.57 -2.80 -10.10
CA VAL A 159 8.10 -2.70 -11.47
C VAL A 159 8.14 -4.07 -12.11
N SER A 160 8.65 -5.07 -11.38
CA SER A 160 8.70 -6.46 -11.84
C SER A 160 7.32 -7.03 -12.18
N SER A 161 6.27 -6.64 -11.45
CA SER A 161 4.91 -7.13 -11.68
C SER A 161 4.11 -6.36 -12.75
N CYS A 162 4.67 -5.27 -13.29
CA CYS A 162 3.95 -4.39 -14.19
C CYS A 162 4.17 -4.77 -15.65
N THR A 163 3.13 -5.26 -16.33
CA THR A 163 3.21 -5.63 -17.75
C THR A 163 3.54 -4.46 -18.67
N MET A 164 3.14 -3.22 -18.27
CA MET A 164 3.38 -2.02 -19.06
C MET A 164 4.87 -1.63 -19.15
N VAL A 165 5.69 -2.04 -18.18
CA VAL A 165 7.13 -1.76 -18.18
C VAL A 165 7.84 -2.45 -19.35
N ASP A 166 7.37 -3.63 -19.72
CA ASP A 166 7.90 -4.41 -20.83
C ASP A 166 7.46 -3.86 -22.20
N HIS A 167 6.19 -3.43 -22.29
CA HIS A 167 5.61 -2.92 -23.53
C HIS A 167 6.01 -1.49 -23.89
N HIS A 168 6.36 -0.67 -22.90
CA HIS A 168 6.69 0.73 -23.09
C HIS A 168 8.03 1.07 -22.39
N PRO A 169 9.16 1.03 -23.14
CA PRO A 169 10.49 1.29 -22.59
C PRO A 169 10.61 2.67 -21.92
N ASP A 170 9.87 3.67 -22.41
CA ASP A 170 9.88 5.03 -21.88
C ASP A 170 8.99 5.20 -20.64
N TYR A 171 8.15 4.21 -20.34
CA TYR A 171 7.32 4.23 -19.15
C TYR A 171 8.18 4.30 -17.88
N ALA A 172 8.00 5.34 -17.07
CA ALA A 172 8.75 5.53 -15.84
C ALA A 172 8.52 4.41 -14.80
N GLY A 173 7.39 3.73 -14.92
CA GLY A 173 7.02 2.63 -14.04
C GLY A 173 6.39 3.07 -12.72
N PRO A 174 5.75 2.10 -12.03
CA PRO A 174 4.96 2.41 -10.84
C PRO A 174 5.79 2.95 -9.67
N ALA A 175 7.05 2.52 -9.50
CA ALA A 175 7.88 2.99 -8.39
C ALA A 175 8.29 4.45 -8.55
N ALA A 176 8.77 4.85 -9.74
CA ALA A 176 9.17 6.22 -10.02
C ALA A 176 7.98 7.18 -9.94
N LEU A 177 6.83 6.79 -10.50
CA LEU A 177 5.60 7.60 -10.44
C LEU A 177 5.05 7.70 -9.01
N THR A 178 5.16 6.66 -8.18
CA THR A 178 4.78 6.73 -6.75
C THR A 178 5.67 7.71 -6.01
N ARG A 179 6.97 7.72 -6.30
CA ARG A 179 7.88 8.68 -5.66
C ARG A 179 7.63 10.10 -6.14
N ALA A 180 7.40 10.30 -7.45
CA ALA A 180 7.00 11.59 -8.01
C ALA A 180 5.71 12.10 -7.36
N TYR A 181 4.68 11.23 -7.21
CA TYR A 181 3.45 11.57 -6.53
C TYR A 181 3.66 12.08 -5.11
N ALA A 182 4.48 11.39 -4.30
CA ALA A 182 4.73 11.80 -2.92
C ALA A 182 5.32 13.22 -2.82
N LEU A 183 6.11 13.62 -3.83
CA LEU A 183 6.73 14.94 -3.90
C LEU A 183 5.82 15.98 -4.57
N ILE A 184 5.00 15.59 -5.57
CA ILE A 184 3.99 16.44 -6.17
C ILE A 184 2.92 16.84 -5.15
N ALA A 185 2.57 15.93 -4.26
CA ALA A 185 1.58 16.18 -3.21
C ALA A 185 2.17 16.92 -1.98
N ASP A 186 3.48 17.11 -1.89
CA ASP A 186 4.15 17.77 -0.77
C ASP A 186 4.27 19.28 -1.02
N SER A 187 3.54 20.09 -0.25
CA SER A 187 3.53 21.57 -0.38
C SER A 187 4.88 22.23 -0.16
N ARG A 188 5.81 21.54 0.50
CA ARG A 188 7.16 22.03 0.81
C ARG A 188 8.14 21.85 -0.35
N ASP A 189 7.79 20.97 -1.32
CA ASP A 189 8.66 20.68 -2.47
C ASP A 189 8.63 21.79 -3.51
N GLY A 190 9.80 22.27 -3.98
CA GLY A 190 9.99 23.38 -4.91
C GLY A 190 9.83 23.03 -6.39
N LEU A 191 9.87 21.74 -6.75
CA LEU A 191 9.92 21.28 -8.15
C LEU A 191 8.57 20.75 -8.66
N PHE A 192 7.45 21.22 -8.13
CA PHE A 192 6.12 20.72 -8.48
C PHE A 192 5.89 20.66 -10.01
N GLU A 193 6.05 21.81 -10.70
CA GLU A 193 5.78 21.96 -12.14
C GLU A 193 6.69 21.07 -12.98
N GLU A 194 8.00 21.15 -12.71
CA GLU A 194 8.97 20.38 -13.45
C GLU A 194 8.78 18.88 -13.26
N ARG A 195 8.49 18.46 -12.04
CA ARG A 195 8.23 17.07 -11.69
C ARG A 195 6.95 16.55 -12.35
N LEU A 196 5.89 17.36 -12.33
CA LEU A 196 4.64 17.03 -13.00
C LEU A 196 4.88 16.90 -14.52
N ALA A 197 5.57 17.85 -15.14
CA ALA A 197 5.89 17.80 -16.56
C ALA A 197 6.68 16.55 -16.96
N ARG A 198 7.58 16.05 -16.10
CA ARG A 198 8.33 14.81 -16.34
C ARG A 198 7.52 13.54 -16.09
N ALA A 199 6.60 13.55 -15.13
CA ALA A 199 5.76 12.41 -14.81
C ALA A 199 4.58 12.23 -15.80
N LEU A 200 4.13 13.32 -16.41
CA LEU A 200 2.91 13.40 -17.20
C LEU A 200 2.89 12.48 -18.44
N PRO A 201 3.92 12.48 -19.30
CA PRO A 201 3.92 11.60 -20.47
C PRO A 201 3.80 10.13 -20.08
N SER A 202 4.45 9.78 -18.98
CA SER A 202 4.53 8.40 -18.50
C SER A 202 3.30 7.95 -17.74
N CYS A 203 2.61 8.83 -16.99
CA CYS A 203 1.47 8.39 -16.17
C CYS A 203 0.28 7.88 -16.99
N HIS A 204 0.15 8.29 -18.26
CA HIS A 204 -0.92 7.85 -19.16
C HIS A 204 -0.72 6.43 -19.71
N GLU A 205 0.49 5.89 -19.62
CA GLU A 205 0.78 4.51 -20.03
C GLU A 205 0.18 3.48 -19.05
N CYS A 206 -0.18 3.89 -17.85
CA CYS A 206 -0.76 2.99 -16.85
C CYS A 206 -2.15 2.49 -17.26
N ARG A 207 -2.31 1.18 -17.43
CA ARG A 207 -3.59 0.50 -17.75
C ARG A 207 -4.43 0.12 -16.54
N THR A 208 -3.97 0.44 -15.32
CA THR A 208 -4.73 0.20 -14.07
C THR A 208 -4.93 -1.29 -13.75
N GLU A 209 -4.00 -2.15 -14.12
CA GLU A 209 -4.03 -3.60 -13.82
C GLU A 209 -3.89 -3.91 -12.33
N MET A 210 -3.41 -2.97 -11.55
CA MET A 210 -3.24 -3.04 -10.09
C MET A 210 -2.21 -4.05 -9.58
N ASN A 211 -1.50 -4.78 -10.42
CA ASN A 211 -0.47 -5.74 -10.03
C ASN A 211 0.55 -5.10 -9.07
N CYS A 212 1.02 -3.88 -9.40
CA CYS A 212 1.95 -3.11 -8.58
C CYS A 212 1.43 -2.82 -7.15
N THR A 213 0.12 -2.62 -7.00
CA THR A 213 -0.54 -2.43 -5.69
C THR A 213 -0.60 -3.75 -4.91
N MET A 214 -0.91 -4.85 -5.60
CA MET A 214 -1.07 -6.17 -4.97
C MET A 214 0.24 -6.76 -4.44
N VAL A 215 1.37 -6.45 -5.09
CA VAL A 215 2.69 -7.01 -4.71
C VAL A 215 3.49 -6.11 -3.78
N CYS A 216 3.01 -4.90 -3.47
CA CYS A 216 3.76 -3.97 -2.65
C CYS A 216 3.94 -4.48 -1.21
N PRO A 217 5.18 -4.76 -0.75
CA PRO A 217 5.42 -5.28 0.59
C PRO A 217 5.15 -4.26 1.71
N LYS A 218 5.02 -2.97 1.34
CA LYS A 218 4.71 -1.85 2.24
C LYS A 218 3.23 -1.45 2.21
N GLY A 219 2.38 -2.12 1.40
CA GLY A 219 0.97 -1.79 1.28
C GLY A 219 0.68 -0.47 0.56
N ILE A 220 1.66 0.06 -0.17
CA ILE A 220 1.48 1.26 -0.99
C ILE A 220 0.60 0.91 -2.19
N SER A 221 -0.20 1.87 -2.66
CA SER A 221 -0.94 1.74 -3.91
C SER A 221 -0.31 2.62 -5.00
N PRO A 222 0.64 2.11 -5.80
CA PRO A 222 1.17 2.86 -6.94
C PRO A 222 0.08 3.25 -7.94
N THR A 223 -0.94 2.42 -8.10
CA THR A 223 -2.09 2.74 -8.97
C THR A 223 -2.80 4.01 -8.51
N ARG A 224 -3.05 4.19 -7.19
CA ARG A 224 -3.64 5.42 -6.64
C ARG A 224 -2.73 6.63 -6.90
N ALA A 225 -1.43 6.47 -6.68
CA ALA A 225 -0.44 7.52 -6.93
C ALA A 225 -0.45 8.00 -8.39
N ILE A 226 -0.47 7.06 -9.35
CA ILE A 226 -0.52 7.37 -10.77
C ILE A 226 -1.85 8.06 -11.13
N LYS A 227 -2.98 7.59 -10.60
CA LYS A 227 -4.29 8.22 -10.81
C LYS A 227 -4.38 9.62 -10.23
N TYR A 228 -3.68 9.89 -9.14
CA TYR A 228 -3.56 11.25 -8.60
C TYR A 228 -2.82 12.16 -9.59
N ILE A 229 -1.66 11.74 -10.11
CA ILE A 229 -0.91 12.52 -11.11
C ILE A 229 -1.77 12.80 -12.35
N GLN A 230 -2.51 11.79 -12.86
CA GLN A 230 -3.41 11.96 -13.99
C GLN A 230 -4.50 13.01 -13.71
N ARG A 231 -5.09 13.02 -12.51
CA ARG A 231 -6.10 14.03 -12.12
C ARG A 231 -5.52 15.43 -12.02
N VAL A 232 -4.37 15.55 -11.35
CA VAL A 232 -3.68 16.85 -11.24
C VAL A 232 -3.35 17.39 -12.63
N ALA A 233 -2.89 16.56 -13.55
CA ALA A 233 -2.60 16.93 -14.92
C ALA A 233 -3.84 17.53 -15.66
N LEU A 234 -5.01 16.95 -15.43
CA LEU A 234 -6.25 17.46 -16.06
C LEU A 234 -6.69 18.83 -15.51
N THR A 235 -6.41 19.10 -14.23
CA THR A 235 -6.77 20.36 -13.59
C THR A 235 -5.78 21.48 -13.86
N THR A 236 -4.56 21.16 -14.29
CA THR A 236 -3.48 22.14 -14.59
C THR A 236 -3.37 22.50 -16.06
N ASN A 237 -3.98 21.76 -16.96
CA ASN A 237 -3.98 22.06 -18.39
C ASN A 237 -4.79 23.33 -18.67
N GLY A 238 -4.10 24.49 -18.69
CA GLY A 238 -4.68 25.80 -18.97
C GLY A 238 -4.43 26.87 -17.91
N VAL A 239 -3.81 26.51 -16.80
CA VAL A 239 -3.41 27.49 -15.77
C VAL A 239 -1.91 27.71 -15.88
N GLU A 240 -1.49 28.96 -16.13
CA GLU A 240 -0.09 29.33 -16.05
C GLU A 240 0.48 29.01 -14.68
N PRO A 241 1.70 28.45 -14.60
CA PRO A 241 2.24 27.90 -13.34
C PRO A 241 2.76 29.02 -12.43
N LYS A 242 1.90 29.82 -11.83
CA LYS A 242 2.31 30.92 -10.95
C LYS A 242 2.02 30.74 -9.47
N GLU A 243 1.14 29.84 -9.06
CA GLU A 243 0.87 29.66 -7.63
C GLU A 243 0.65 28.20 -7.25
N ARG A 244 1.46 27.74 -6.34
CA ARG A 244 1.48 26.42 -5.78
C ARG A 244 0.34 26.22 -4.78
N THR A 245 -0.84 26.04 -5.29
CA THR A 245 -2.02 25.75 -4.47
C THR A 245 -2.95 24.76 -5.14
N LEU A 246 -2.44 23.68 -5.76
CA LEU A 246 -3.33 22.79 -6.49
C LEU A 246 -4.21 21.93 -5.58
N VAL A 247 -3.75 21.58 -4.39
CA VAL A 247 -4.63 20.98 -3.37
C VAL A 247 -5.45 22.07 -2.67
N ALA A 248 -4.85 23.24 -2.40
CA ALA A 248 -5.55 24.39 -1.83
C ALA A 248 -6.41 25.13 -2.87
N ALA A 249 -6.06 25.17 -4.17
CA ALA A 249 -6.89 25.78 -5.20
C ALA A 249 -8.14 24.97 -5.53
N ALA A 250 -8.07 23.62 -5.47
CA ALA A 250 -9.29 22.82 -5.54
C ALA A 250 -10.19 23.02 -4.31
N GLN A 251 -9.61 23.33 -3.15
CA GLN A 251 -10.34 23.66 -1.93
C GLN A 251 -10.73 25.14 -1.87
N ALA A 252 -9.89 26.08 -2.36
CA ALA A 252 -10.17 27.50 -2.41
C ALA A 252 -11.18 27.86 -3.52
N ALA A 253 -11.19 27.15 -4.65
CA ALA A 253 -12.25 27.29 -5.65
C ALA A 253 -13.62 26.87 -5.12
N ALA A 254 -13.66 25.98 -4.13
CA ALA A 254 -14.89 25.61 -3.42
C ALA A 254 -15.32 26.65 -2.36
N THR A 255 -14.46 27.60 -1.97
CA THR A 255 -14.73 28.59 -0.92
C THR A 255 -14.72 30.03 -1.40
N THR A 256 -14.33 30.35 -2.65
CA THR A 256 -14.22 31.72 -3.18
C THR A 256 -15.33 32.12 -4.13
N GLU A 257 -16.45 31.40 -4.17
CA GLU A 257 -17.67 31.92 -4.84
C GLU A 257 -18.45 32.95 -4.00
N ALA A 258 -17.75 33.75 -3.21
CA ALA A 258 -18.38 34.93 -2.61
C ALA A 258 -17.49 36.16 -2.88
N ALA A 259 -17.95 36.98 -3.84
CA ALA A 259 -17.56 38.36 -4.12
C ALA A 259 -16.27 38.58 -4.97
N THR A 260 -16.46 38.96 -6.25
CA THR A 260 -16.28 40.37 -6.66
C THR A 260 -16.78 40.58 -8.10
N PRO A 261 -17.37 41.72 -8.45
CA PRO A 261 -17.86 42.01 -9.80
C PRO A 261 -16.67 42.39 -10.71
N HIS A 262 -16.56 41.73 -11.85
CA HIS A 262 -15.65 42.14 -12.92
C HIS A 262 -16.16 43.45 -13.53
N ALA A 263 -15.39 44.53 -13.34
CA ALA A 263 -15.38 45.67 -14.21
C ALA A 263 -14.25 45.42 -15.21
N ASP A 264 -14.59 45.23 -16.46
CA ASP A 264 -14.02 45.81 -17.66
C ASP A 264 -14.31 44.90 -18.85
N GLY A 265 -14.91 45.51 -19.87
CA GLY A 265 -15.41 44.83 -21.05
C GLY A 265 -14.30 44.41 -22.02
N GLU A 266 -14.05 43.13 -22.09
CA GLU A 266 -13.47 42.51 -23.27
C GLU A 266 -14.32 41.31 -23.71
N THR A 267 -14.66 41.30 -25.00
CA THR A 267 -15.53 40.31 -25.62
C THR A 267 -14.83 38.96 -25.68
N ALA A 268 -15.40 37.98 -25.03
CA ALA A 268 -14.95 36.58 -25.09
C ALA A 268 -15.10 36.01 -26.52
N PRO A 269 -14.21 35.10 -26.94
CA PRO A 269 -14.28 34.46 -28.26
C PRO A 269 -15.55 33.60 -28.40
N ALA A 270 -16.08 33.54 -29.61
CA ALA A 270 -17.41 32.97 -29.96
C ALA A 270 -17.61 31.45 -29.70
N TRP A 271 -16.67 30.76 -29.03
CA TRP A 271 -16.75 29.34 -28.71
C TRP A 271 -16.78 29.06 -27.21
N SER A 272 -16.88 30.07 -26.34
CA SER A 272 -17.06 29.83 -24.91
C SER A 272 -18.44 29.18 -24.67
N LEU A 273 -18.45 28.01 -24.05
CA LEU A 273 -19.68 27.40 -23.56
C LEU A 273 -20.31 28.34 -22.55
N PRO A 274 -21.66 28.52 -22.58
CA PRO A 274 -22.34 29.35 -21.59
C PRO A 274 -22.04 28.79 -20.19
N GLU A 275 -21.63 29.66 -19.27
CA GLU A 275 -21.53 29.35 -17.85
C GLU A 275 -22.91 28.96 -17.33
N ILE A 276 -23.10 27.69 -17.07
CA ILE A 276 -24.34 27.20 -16.42
C ILE A 276 -24.10 27.29 -14.93
N ASP A 277 -24.74 28.25 -14.26
CA ASP A 277 -24.67 28.32 -12.82
C ASP A 277 -25.25 27.06 -12.16
N ARG A 278 -24.79 26.76 -10.95
CA ARG A 278 -25.16 25.54 -10.22
C ARG A 278 -26.67 25.40 -10.00
N ALA A 279 -27.37 26.51 -9.83
CA ALA A 279 -28.82 26.51 -9.63
C ALA A 279 -29.57 26.20 -10.94
N THR A 280 -29.09 26.70 -12.08
CA THR A 280 -29.60 26.39 -13.41
C THR A 280 -29.31 24.94 -13.81
N PHE A 281 -28.11 24.40 -13.50
CA PHE A 281 -27.78 22.99 -13.69
C PHE A 281 -28.71 22.09 -12.86
N LEU A 282 -28.91 22.39 -11.58
CA LEU A 282 -29.77 21.61 -10.70
C LEU A 282 -31.27 21.71 -11.11
N LYS A 283 -31.72 22.85 -11.61
CA LYS A 283 -33.06 22.98 -12.16
C LYS A 283 -33.22 22.18 -13.46
N GLY A 284 -32.23 22.22 -14.35
CA GLY A 284 -32.21 21.41 -15.57
C GLY A 284 -32.16 19.89 -15.29
N ALA A 285 -31.36 19.48 -14.34
CA ALA A 285 -31.29 18.08 -13.88
C ALA A 285 -32.64 17.65 -13.23
N GLY A 286 -33.25 18.53 -12.43
CA GLY A 286 -34.57 18.30 -11.84
C GLY A 286 -35.68 18.13 -12.89
N VAL A 287 -35.70 18.93 -13.95
CA VAL A 287 -36.63 18.79 -15.05
C VAL A 287 -36.44 17.52 -15.86
N ALA A 288 -35.19 17.09 -16.07
CA ALA A 288 -34.89 15.82 -16.74
C ALA A 288 -35.37 14.61 -15.91
N VAL A 289 -35.19 14.65 -14.58
CA VAL A 289 -35.66 13.60 -13.67
C VAL A 289 -37.20 13.58 -13.60
N LEU A 290 -37.83 14.72 -13.56
CA LEU A 290 -39.30 14.83 -13.63
C LEU A 290 -39.87 14.35 -14.96
N GLY A 291 -39.19 14.67 -16.09
CA GLY A 291 -39.57 14.16 -17.40
C GLY A 291 -39.48 12.64 -17.52
N ALA A 292 -38.43 12.03 -16.97
CA ALA A 292 -38.28 10.59 -16.88
C ALA A 292 -39.32 9.92 -15.94
N ALA A 293 -39.65 10.56 -14.82
CA ALA A 293 -40.67 10.09 -13.89
C ALA A 293 -42.07 10.10 -14.53
N ILE A 294 -42.42 11.18 -15.30
CA ILE A 294 -43.70 11.26 -16.01
C ILE A 294 -43.81 10.19 -17.12
N ALA A 295 -42.71 9.88 -17.81
CA ALA A 295 -42.68 8.79 -18.79
C ALA A 295 -42.90 7.40 -18.18
N LEU A 296 -42.47 7.17 -16.90
CA LEU A 296 -42.65 5.94 -16.17
C LEU A 296 -44.02 5.81 -15.50
N THR A 297 -44.73 6.94 -15.22
CA THR A 297 -46.05 6.90 -14.59
C THR A 297 -47.19 6.56 -15.56
N ILE A 298 -46.98 6.59 -16.89
CA ILE A 298 -47.95 6.07 -17.87
C ILE A 298 -47.90 4.51 -17.90
N GLY A 299 -46.90 3.88 -17.28
CA GLY A 299 -46.75 2.44 -17.15
C GLY A 299 -47.06 1.82 -15.76
N GLY A 300 -47.66 2.59 -14.86
CA GLY A 300 -48.31 2.07 -13.62
C GLY A 300 -47.43 1.38 -12.61
N ILE A 301 -46.38 2.05 -12.07
CA ILE A 301 -45.84 1.72 -10.74
C ILE A 301 -45.23 2.99 -10.12
N ALA A 302 -45.95 3.56 -9.14
CA ALA A 302 -45.43 4.63 -8.32
C ALA A 302 -44.50 4.06 -7.25
N ALA A 303 -43.20 4.23 -7.41
CA ALA A 303 -42.24 4.06 -6.33
C ALA A 303 -41.77 5.46 -5.88
N THR A 304 -42.28 5.95 -4.78
CA THR A 304 -41.81 7.16 -4.11
C THR A 304 -40.49 6.84 -3.44
N THR A 305 -39.37 7.12 -4.06
CA THR A 305 -38.08 7.17 -3.39
C THR A 305 -37.78 8.61 -3.00
N THR A 306 -38.03 8.95 -1.75
CA THR A 306 -37.49 10.14 -1.12
C THR A 306 -35.96 9.92 -0.97
N ILE A 307 -35.18 10.58 -1.83
CA ILE A 307 -33.74 10.69 -1.63
C ILE A 307 -33.53 11.76 -0.57
N GLY A 308 -33.56 11.36 0.71
CA GLY A 308 -32.97 12.16 1.78
C GLY A 308 -31.44 12.10 1.65
N PRO A 309 -30.68 13.05 2.25
CA PRO A 309 -29.25 12.93 2.34
C PRO A 309 -28.97 11.59 3.00
N ALA A 310 -28.25 10.69 2.29
CA ALA A 310 -27.78 9.47 2.88
C ALA A 310 -26.76 9.87 3.97
N GLU A 311 -27.22 9.99 5.21
CA GLU A 311 -26.36 9.72 6.34
C GLU A 311 -25.87 8.29 6.10
N SER A 312 -24.59 8.18 5.72
CA SER A 312 -23.90 6.90 5.78
C SER A 312 -23.86 6.53 7.25
N ALA A 313 -24.88 5.81 7.73
CA ALA A 313 -24.74 5.03 8.94
C ALA A 313 -23.49 4.18 8.71
N GLN A 314 -22.41 4.50 9.39
CA GLN A 314 -21.21 3.65 9.45
C GLN A 314 -21.72 2.32 9.98
N GLN A 315 -21.92 1.39 9.07
CA GLN A 315 -22.32 0.03 9.41
C GLN A 315 -21.14 -0.53 10.18
N GLU A 316 -21.31 -0.66 11.51
CA GLU A 316 -20.30 -1.23 12.39
C GLU A 316 -19.88 -2.59 11.84
N ASN A 317 -18.63 -2.69 11.38
CA ASN A 317 -18.12 -3.91 10.77
C ASN A 317 -17.51 -4.82 11.84
N TRP A 318 -18.38 -5.62 12.50
CA TRP A 318 -17.97 -6.61 13.48
C TRP A 318 -17.48 -7.87 12.78
N VAL A 319 -16.22 -8.22 13.00
CA VAL A 319 -15.58 -9.37 12.35
C VAL A 319 -15.20 -10.43 13.39
N PRO A 320 -15.54 -11.71 13.16
CA PRO A 320 -15.21 -12.79 14.08
C PRO A 320 -13.69 -13.04 14.09
N VAL A 321 -13.12 -13.15 15.28
CA VAL A 321 -11.69 -13.39 15.53
C VAL A 321 -11.43 -14.87 15.81
N ALA A 322 -12.08 -15.43 16.85
CA ALA A 322 -11.89 -16.78 17.30
C ALA A 322 -13.07 -17.23 18.17
N LYS A 323 -13.21 -18.54 18.37
CA LYS A 323 -14.10 -19.06 19.42
C LYS A 323 -13.42 -18.92 20.78
N LEU A 324 -14.22 -18.64 21.82
CA LEU A 324 -13.70 -18.53 23.19
C LEU A 324 -13.02 -19.82 23.68
N ALA A 325 -13.46 -20.98 23.16
CA ALA A 325 -12.86 -22.27 23.48
C ALA A 325 -11.44 -22.43 22.92
N ASP A 326 -11.14 -21.75 21.82
CA ASP A 326 -9.81 -21.80 21.15
C ASP A 326 -8.81 -20.81 21.77
N LEU A 327 -9.27 -19.97 22.71
CA LEU A 327 -8.45 -18.97 23.40
C LEU A 327 -8.17 -19.46 24.85
N PRO A 328 -6.99 -20.05 25.10
CA PRO A 328 -6.68 -20.62 26.41
C PRO A 328 -6.63 -19.51 27.49
N PRO A 329 -7.23 -19.74 28.68
CA PRO A 329 -7.15 -18.80 29.79
C PRO A 329 -5.72 -18.61 30.26
N GLY A 330 -5.38 -17.40 30.70
CA GLY A 330 -4.04 -17.07 31.22
C GLY A 330 -2.96 -16.95 30.14
N GLN A 331 -3.32 -16.90 28.85
CA GLN A 331 -2.38 -16.81 27.76
C GLN A 331 -2.72 -15.66 26.82
N ILE A 332 -1.70 -15.25 26.04
CA ILE A 332 -1.85 -14.30 24.93
C ILE A 332 -1.68 -15.08 23.63
N ALA A 333 -2.72 -15.08 22.81
CA ALA A 333 -2.74 -15.76 21.52
C ALA A 333 -2.71 -14.74 20.39
N THR A 334 -1.97 -15.04 19.31
CA THR A 334 -2.05 -14.27 18.06
C THR A 334 -2.96 -14.99 17.09
N VAL A 335 -4.04 -14.34 16.68
CA VAL A 335 -5.06 -14.88 15.77
C VAL A 335 -5.09 -14.06 14.49
N LEU A 336 -5.28 -14.69 13.35
CA LEU A 336 -5.44 -14.02 12.06
C LEU A 336 -6.92 -13.66 11.86
N LEU A 337 -7.18 -12.37 11.78
CA LEU A 337 -8.49 -11.82 11.44
C LEU A 337 -8.62 -11.75 9.93
N ASN A 338 -9.49 -12.56 9.35
CA ASN A 338 -9.77 -12.57 7.92
C ASN A 338 -11.06 -11.82 7.64
N TYR A 339 -11.01 -10.82 6.77
CA TYR A 339 -12.16 -9.99 6.41
C TYR A 339 -12.04 -9.44 5.00
N ASP A 340 -13.19 -9.15 4.40
CA ASP A 340 -13.26 -8.55 3.09
C ASP A 340 -13.43 -7.03 3.18
N VAL A 341 -12.54 -6.30 2.52
CA VAL A 341 -12.68 -4.86 2.33
C VAL A 341 -13.35 -4.60 0.99
N LYS A 342 -14.55 -4.02 1.03
CA LYS A 342 -15.27 -3.63 -0.19
C LYS A 342 -14.96 -2.17 -0.53
N SER A 343 -14.51 -1.94 -1.76
CA SER A 343 -14.32 -0.61 -2.32
C SER A 343 -15.05 -0.54 -3.67
N GLY A 344 -16.27 -0.02 -3.66
CA GLY A 344 -17.16 -0.06 -4.83
C GLY A 344 -17.51 -1.50 -5.22
N ILE A 345 -17.21 -1.88 -6.46
CA ILE A 345 -17.45 -3.23 -6.98
C ILE A 345 -16.34 -4.24 -6.64
N TYR A 346 -15.25 -3.78 -6.02
CA TYR A 346 -14.12 -4.63 -5.66
C TYR A 346 -14.23 -5.11 -4.22
N SER A 347 -14.02 -6.42 -4.01
CA SER A 347 -13.84 -7.05 -2.70
C SER A 347 -12.43 -7.58 -2.61
N GLN A 348 -11.70 -7.20 -1.56
CA GLN A 348 -10.36 -7.71 -1.30
C GLN A 348 -10.33 -8.39 0.06
N ALA A 349 -9.99 -9.67 0.07
CA ALA A 349 -9.73 -10.40 1.30
C ALA A 349 -8.47 -9.84 1.98
N LYS A 350 -8.59 -9.44 3.23
CA LYS A 350 -7.48 -9.01 4.09
C LYS A 350 -7.33 -9.97 5.26
N SER A 351 -6.08 -10.18 5.65
CA SER A 351 -5.73 -10.93 6.83
C SER A 351 -4.86 -10.05 7.73
N THR A 352 -5.34 -9.78 8.95
CA THR A 352 -4.64 -8.92 9.91
C THR A 352 -4.43 -9.69 11.22
N PRO A 353 -3.21 -9.80 11.74
CA PRO A 353 -2.98 -10.42 13.03
C PRO A 353 -3.54 -9.55 14.15
N VAL A 354 -4.19 -10.20 15.12
CA VAL A 354 -4.72 -9.61 16.35
C VAL A 354 -4.16 -10.41 17.53
N MET A 355 -3.63 -9.73 18.52
CA MET A 355 -3.19 -10.39 19.76
C MET A 355 -4.33 -10.32 20.78
N VAL A 356 -4.81 -11.49 21.20
CA VAL A 356 -5.88 -11.64 22.17
C VAL A 356 -5.28 -12.06 23.50
N SER A 357 -5.43 -11.21 24.51
CA SER A 357 -5.04 -11.49 25.87
C SER A 357 -6.26 -11.95 26.67
N ARG A 358 -6.15 -13.10 27.32
CA ARG A 358 -7.16 -13.62 28.23
C ARG A 358 -6.56 -13.80 29.63
N LEU A 359 -6.03 -12.70 30.19
CA LEU A 359 -5.45 -12.66 31.52
C LEU A 359 -6.55 -12.38 32.54
N GLY A 360 -6.75 -13.30 33.49
CA GLY A 360 -7.83 -13.18 34.48
C GLY A 360 -9.24 -13.30 33.87
N SER A 361 -10.15 -12.43 34.28
CA SER A 361 -11.54 -12.35 33.78
C SER A 361 -11.71 -11.40 32.59
N GLU A 362 -10.69 -10.62 32.28
CA GLU A 362 -10.73 -9.62 31.22
C GLU A 362 -10.14 -10.18 29.90
N LEU A 363 -10.83 -9.88 28.81
CA LEU A 363 -10.40 -10.22 27.45
C LEU A 363 -10.04 -8.91 26.74
N ILE A 364 -8.84 -8.83 26.18
CA ILE A 364 -8.35 -7.61 25.51
C ILE A 364 -7.82 -8.00 24.13
N CYS A 365 -8.22 -7.24 23.10
CA CYS A 365 -7.76 -7.41 21.73
C CYS A 365 -6.80 -6.27 21.35
N TYR A 366 -5.51 -6.57 21.16
CA TYR A 366 -4.50 -5.59 20.80
C TYR A 366 -4.25 -5.57 19.30
N LYS A 367 -4.00 -4.38 18.76
CA LYS A 367 -3.41 -4.21 17.43
C LYS A 367 -1.94 -4.64 17.46
N THR A 368 -1.50 -5.34 16.43
CA THR A 368 -0.09 -5.75 16.32
C THR A 368 0.84 -4.65 15.81
N ALA A 369 0.31 -3.47 15.53
CA ALA A 369 1.08 -2.33 15.08
C ALA A 369 1.70 -1.58 16.27
N CYS A 370 3.02 -1.42 16.27
CA CYS A 370 3.74 -0.64 17.29
C CYS A 370 3.39 0.85 17.15
N PRO A 371 2.98 1.53 18.23
CA PRO A 371 2.64 2.95 18.21
C PRO A 371 3.77 3.89 17.79
N HIS A 372 5.02 3.42 17.78
CA HIS A 372 6.16 4.23 17.34
C HIS A 372 6.14 4.47 15.81
N LEU A 373 6.22 3.41 15.01
CA LEU A 373 6.29 3.49 13.53
C LEU A 373 5.55 2.34 12.83
N GLY A 374 4.59 1.69 13.49
CA GLY A 374 3.74 0.67 12.89
C GLY A 374 4.40 -0.70 12.67
N CYS A 375 5.62 -0.93 13.17
CA CYS A 375 6.26 -2.25 13.09
C CYS A 375 5.44 -3.31 13.85
N THR A 376 5.48 -4.56 13.38
CA THR A 376 4.76 -5.63 14.03
C THR A 376 5.32 -5.93 15.42
N VAL A 377 4.44 -5.91 16.40
CA VAL A 377 4.70 -6.33 17.78
C VAL A 377 4.33 -7.81 17.91
N HIS A 378 5.09 -8.55 18.68
CA HIS A 378 4.82 -9.95 18.99
C HIS A 378 4.90 -10.18 20.51
N TRP A 379 4.22 -11.21 20.98
CA TRP A 379 4.29 -11.64 22.38
C TRP A 379 5.50 -12.53 22.62
N ASP A 380 6.34 -12.18 23.59
CA ASP A 380 7.43 -13.02 24.07
C ASP A 380 7.03 -13.67 25.42
N GLY A 381 6.53 -14.88 25.36
CA GLY A 381 6.08 -15.62 26.54
C GLY A 381 7.19 -16.04 27.51
N ARG A 382 8.50 -15.86 27.15
CA ARG A 382 9.59 -16.08 28.10
C ARG A 382 9.88 -14.85 28.97
N ALA A 383 9.65 -13.68 28.39
CA ALA A 383 9.87 -12.39 29.06
C ALA A 383 8.58 -11.80 29.62
N ASP A 384 7.43 -12.42 29.36
CA ASP A 384 6.10 -11.91 29.71
C ASP A 384 5.86 -10.47 29.22
N GLN A 385 6.30 -10.18 27.99
CA GLN A 385 6.25 -8.86 27.38
C GLN A 385 5.91 -8.91 25.90
N PHE A 386 5.22 -7.87 25.42
CA PHE A 386 5.15 -7.61 24.00
C PHE A 386 6.43 -6.91 23.54
N ARG A 387 6.96 -7.31 22.39
CA ARG A 387 8.21 -6.78 21.85
C ARG A 387 8.06 -6.33 20.40
N CYS A 388 8.63 -5.17 20.11
CA CYS A 388 8.82 -4.63 18.77
C CYS A 388 10.30 -4.76 18.38
N ALA A 389 10.61 -5.57 17.37
CA ALA A 389 11.99 -5.82 16.95
C ALA A 389 12.67 -4.63 16.27
N CYS A 390 11.90 -3.64 15.78
CA CYS A 390 12.48 -2.55 14.98
C CYS A 390 13.34 -1.58 15.80
N HIS A 391 12.84 -1.14 16.96
CA HIS A 391 13.53 -0.13 17.79
C HIS A 391 13.50 -0.47 19.29
N GLY A 392 13.28 -1.75 19.60
CA GLY A 392 13.33 -2.23 20.97
C GLY A 392 12.17 -1.79 21.86
N GLY A 393 11.04 -1.36 21.26
CA GLY A 393 9.82 -1.08 22.04
C GLY A 393 9.34 -2.32 22.78
N THR A 394 9.15 -2.22 24.10
CA THR A 394 8.62 -3.29 24.93
C THR A 394 7.41 -2.81 25.71
N PHE A 395 6.43 -3.72 25.88
CA PHE A 395 5.19 -3.43 26.57
C PHE A 395 4.88 -4.57 27.54
N ASP A 396 4.26 -4.24 28.66
CA ASP A 396 3.81 -5.23 29.63
C ASP A 396 2.62 -6.07 29.13
N GLN A 397 2.16 -7.02 29.95
CA GLN A 397 1.02 -7.88 29.64
C GLN A 397 -0.29 -7.09 29.42
N THR A 398 -0.39 -5.88 29.93
CA THR A 398 -1.56 -4.99 29.80
C THR A 398 -1.41 -4.01 28.64
N GLY A 399 -0.31 -4.12 27.89
CA GLY A 399 -0.01 -3.29 26.71
C GLY A 399 0.60 -1.93 27.01
N ASN A 400 0.97 -1.62 28.26
CA ASN A 400 1.63 -0.36 28.61
C ASN A 400 3.11 -0.39 28.24
N VAL A 401 3.68 0.77 27.87
CA VAL A 401 5.10 0.87 27.53
C VAL A 401 5.97 0.60 28.75
N VAL A 402 6.90 -0.34 28.61
CA VAL A 402 7.94 -0.64 29.61
C VAL A 402 9.27 -0.01 29.22
N ALA A 403 9.62 -0.08 27.92
CA ALA A 403 10.86 0.51 27.41
C ALA A 403 10.80 0.80 25.92
N GLY A 404 11.71 1.65 25.43
CA GLY A 404 11.86 1.99 24.02
C GLY A 404 11.12 3.27 23.62
N PRO A 405 11.11 3.60 22.32
CA PRO A 405 10.59 4.86 21.81
C PRO A 405 9.06 4.97 21.65
N PRO A 406 8.19 3.94 21.85
CA PRO A 406 6.76 4.12 21.69
C PRO A 406 6.19 5.22 22.59
N PRO A 407 5.37 6.15 22.05
CA PRO A 407 4.83 7.29 22.81
C PRO A 407 3.67 6.91 23.74
N HIS A 408 3.02 5.77 23.50
CA HIS A 408 1.91 5.24 24.32
C HIS A 408 1.84 3.71 24.21
N GLY A 409 0.98 3.09 25.01
CA GLY A 409 0.74 1.64 25.00
C GLY A 409 0.15 1.14 23.70
N LEU A 410 0.01 -0.20 23.60
CA LEU A 410 -0.58 -0.84 22.44
C LEU A 410 -2.03 -0.43 22.23
N ASP A 411 -2.37 -0.09 20.99
CA ASP A 411 -3.75 0.18 20.60
C ASP A 411 -4.63 -1.06 20.73
N ARG A 412 -5.88 -0.85 21.12
CA ARG A 412 -6.85 -1.90 21.33
C ARG A 412 -7.96 -1.84 20.29
N TYR A 413 -8.47 -2.99 19.90
CA TYR A 413 -9.73 -3.09 19.18
C TYR A 413 -10.90 -3.01 20.16
N GLN A 414 -11.97 -2.33 19.76
CA GLN A 414 -13.26 -2.57 20.40
C GLN A 414 -13.68 -4.00 20.10
N HIS A 415 -14.16 -4.73 21.10
CA HIS A 415 -14.55 -6.12 20.97
C HIS A 415 -15.85 -6.41 21.71
N LYS A 416 -16.54 -7.45 21.28
CA LYS A 416 -17.71 -8.02 21.97
C LYS A 416 -17.71 -9.53 21.86
N ILE A 417 -18.45 -10.17 22.73
CA ILE A 417 -18.70 -11.61 22.67
C ILE A 417 -20.13 -11.82 22.19
N ASP A 418 -20.30 -12.64 21.17
CA ASP A 418 -21.58 -13.05 20.63
C ASP A 418 -21.67 -14.59 20.66
N GLY A 419 -22.44 -15.12 21.60
CA GLY A 419 -22.46 -16.55 21.87
C GLY A 419 -21.10 -17.09 22.35
N ASP A 420 -20.48 -17.95 21.55
CA ASP A 420 -19.14 -18.51 21.78
C ASP A 420 -18.02 -17.79 20.98
N GLN A 421 -18.36 -16.78 20.18
CA GLN A 421 -17.44 -16.08 19.32
C GLN A 421 -17.01 -14.71 19.86
N LEU A 422 -15.71 -14.44 19.75
CA LEU A 422 -15.11 -13.13 19.94
C LEU A 422 -15.14 -12.36 18.63
N LEU A 423 -15.72 -11.15 18.63
CA LEU A 423 -15.76 -10.24 17.51
C LEU A 423 -15.00 -8.97 17.84
N VAL A 424 -14.34 -8.37 16.83
CA VAL A 424 -13.72 -7.04 16.90
C VAL A 424 -14.35 -6.10 15.88
N LEU A 425 -14.38 -4.82 16.23
CA LEU A 425 -14.81 -3.76 15.34
C LEU A 425 -13.59 -3.27 14.51
N LEU A 426 -13.76 -3.27 13.17
CA LEU A 426 -12.74 -2.80 12.21
C LEU A 426 -12.96 -1.38 11.78
#